data_280ec79ffe81c8cd5c97bb2a82d7fe7d
#
_entry.id   280ec79ffe81c8cd5c97bb2a82d7fe7d
#
_cell.length_a   1.000
_cell.length_b   1.000
_cell.length_c   1.000
_cell.angle_alpha   90.00
_cell.angle_beta   90.00
_cell.angle_gamma   90.00
#
_symmetry.space_group_name_H-M   'P 1'
#
loop_
_entity.id
_entity.type
_entity.pdbx_description
1 polymer ?
#
loop_
_entity_poly.entity_id
_entity_poly.type
_entity_poly.pdbx_seq_one_letter_code
_entity_poly.pdbx_strand_id
1 'polypeptide(L)'
;MQKILLLEDDTTLGGGIRLALQSPTVQITLCRTLAQARGAVADNRYDLLILDINLPDGSGLELLEQVRKTSRVPVILLTANDLEMDVVTGLEAGADDYITKPFSLAILRVRVNAQLRRSIPVKTSCIEIDRFQFDFDRMEFHKDGQSMELSKTEQKLLRILVENRGQTLSRGVLVDRIWTDGAEYVDENALSVTVKRLRSKLEDTPSSPQYLKTVYGIGYTWAVK
;
A
#
# COMPACT_ATOMS: atom_id res chain seq x y z
N MET A 1 8.18 -6.41 -10.71
CA MET A 1 8.62 -7.32 -9.64
C MET A 1 9.36 -6.48 -8.61
N GLN A 2 8.90 -6.46 -7.36
CA GLN A 2 9.50 -5.67 -6.28
C GLN A 2 10.76 -6.37 -5.78
N LYS A 3 11.81 -5.60 -5.53
CA LYS A 3 13.10 -6.11 -5.07
C LYS A 3 13.37 -5.66 -3.65
N ILE A 4 13.59 -6.61 -2.74
CA ILE A 4 13.90 -6.36 -1.34
C ILE A 4 15.33 -6.83 -1.06
N LEU A 5 16.14 -5.99 -0.45
CA LEU A 5 17.39 -6.41 0.16
C LEU A 5 17.14 -6.72 1.64
N LEU A 6 17.59 -7.87 2.10
CA LEU A 6 17.57 -8.28 3.51
C LEU A 6 19.02 -8.48 3.96
N LEU A 7 19.46 -7.70 4.93
CA LEU A 7 20.75 -7.83 5.59
C LEU A 7 20.52 -8.42 6.99
N GLU A 8 20.90 -9.68 7.17
CA GLU A 8 20.70 -10.46 8.39
C GLU A 8 21.75 -11.57 8.42
N ASP A 9 22.58 -11.64 9.46
CA ASP A 9 23.64 -12.64 9.60
C ASP A 9 23.14 -13.97 10.12
N ASP A 10 22.10 -13.97 10.98
CA ASP A 10 21.46 -15.20 11.43
C ASP A 10 20.80 -15.94 10.26
N THR A 11 21.34 -17.12 9.94
CA THR A 11 20.88 -17.93 8.82
C THR A 11 19.45 -18.43 8.97
N THR A 12 19.02 -18.71 10.21
CA THR A 12 17.68 -19.23 10.53
C THR A 12 16.65 -18.10 10.41
N LEU A 13 16.94 -16.95 11.01
CA LEU A 13 16.06 -15.79 10.96
C LEU A 13 15.97 -15.24 9.55
N GLY A 14 17.10 -15.02 8.88
CA GLY A 14 17.14 -14.55 7.50
C GLY A 14 16.42 -15.48 6.52
N GLY A 15 16.57 -16.79 6.70
CA GLY A 15 15.83 -17.82 5.95
C GLY A 15 14.33 -17.75 6.20
N GLY A 16 13.92 -17.61 7.45
CA GLY A 16 12.52 -17.47 7.86
C GLY A 16 11.87 -16.20 7.30
N ILE A 17 12.56 -15.07 7.39
CA ILE A 17 12.10 -13.79 6.83
C ILE A 17 11.92 -13.91 5.30
N ARG A 18 12.92 -14.47 4.61
CA ARG A 18 12.85 -14.67 3.16
C ARG A 18 11.64 -15.51 2.77
N LEU A 19 11.40 -16.63 3.46
CA LEU A 19 10.26 -17.50 3.19
C LEU A 19 8.92 -16.78 3.45
N ALA A 20 8.83 -16.02 4.55
CA ALA A 20 7.61 -15.30 4.92
C ALA A 20 7.24 -14.15 3.96
N LEU A 21 8.23 -13.55 3.32
CA LEU A 21 8.04 -12.42 2.39
C LEU A 21 8.02 -12.85 0.92
N GLN A 22 8.41 -14.07 0.59
CA GLN A 22 8.49 -14.56 -0.78
C GLN A 22 7.10 -14.62 -1.43
N SER A 23 6.99 -14.06 -2.64
CA SER A 23 5.77 -14.13 -3.45
C SER A 23 6.13 -14.07 -4.95
N PRO A 24 5.20 -14.39 -5.87
CA PRO A 24 5.46 -14.27 -7.31
C PRO A 24 5.86 -12.87 -7.79
N THR A 25 5.54 -11.85 -6.98
CA THR A 25 5.80 -10.44 -7.31
C THR A 25 6.96 -9.83 -6.53
N VAL A 26 7.58 -10.57 -5.59
CA VAL A 26 8.66 -10.10 -4.71
C VAL A 26 9.91 -10.96 -4.89
N GLN A 27 11.03 -10.32 -5.15
CA GLN A 27 12.37 -10.92 -5.16
C GLN A 27 13.16 -10.45 -3.96
N ILE A 28 13.79 -11.36 -3.22
CA ILE A 28 14.56 -11.04 -2.02
C ILE A 28 16.03 -11.41 -2.24
N THR A 29 16.90 -10.44 -2.05
CA THR A 29 18.36 -10.62 -1.99
C THR A 29 18.75 -10.66 -0.52
N LEU A 30 19.18 -11.83 -0.03
CA LEU A 30 19.69 -12.01 1.32
C LEU A 30 21.20 -11.80 1.33
N CYS A 31 21.65 -10.83 2.13
CA CYS A 31 23.04 -10.55 2.45
C CYS A 31 23.29 -10.90 3.93
N ARG A 32 24.42 -11.51 4.22
CA ARG A 32 24.79 -11.93 5.59
C ARG A 32 25.87 -11.05 6.21
N THR A 33 26.43 -10.16 5.43
CA THR A 33 27.49 -9.23 5.87
C THR A 33 27.23 -7.85 5.30
N LEU A 34 27.73 -6.85 6.01
CA LEU A 34 27.68 -5.46 5.57
C LEU A 34 28.39 -5.28 4.22
N ALA A 35 29.51 -5.96 4.03
CA ALA A 35 30.26 -5.93 2.77
C ALA A 35 29.43 -6.46 1.57
N GLN A 36 28.70 -7.57 1.74
CA GLN A 36 27.80 -8.09 0.71
C GLN A 36 26.68 -7.10 0.38
N ALA A 37 26.08 -6.51 1.41
CA ALA A 37 24.97 -5.57 1.24
C ALA A 37 25.43 -4.29 0.52
N ARG A 38 26.63 -3.76 0.84
CA ARG A 38 27.22 -2.62 0.14
C ARG A 38 27.42 -2.89 -1.36
N GLY A 39 27.94 -4.06 -1.71
CA GLY A 39 28.05 -4.48 -3.13
C GLY A 39 26.69 -4.59 -3.79
N ALA A 40 25.71 -5.24 -3.12
CA ALA A 40 24.39 -5.42 -3.67
C ALA A 40 23.64 -4.11 -3.96
N VAL A 41 23.73 -3.08 -3.07
CA VAL A 41 23.10 -1.77 -3.29
C VAL A 41 23.85 -0.91 -4.31
N ALA A 42 25.14 -1.15 -4.54
CA ALA A 42 25.89 -0.46 -5.59
C ALA A 42 25.47 -0.94 -7.00
N ASP A 43 25.21 -2.23 -7.14
CA ASP A 43 24.94 -2.88 -8.43
C ASP A 43 23.45 -2.90 -8.80
N ASN A 44 22.57 -2.75 -7.82
CA ASN A 44 21.13 -2.91 -8.03
C ASN A 44 20.31 -1.82 -7.35
N ARG A 45 19.11 -1.60 -7.90
CA ARG A 45 18.06 -0.81 -7.25
C ARG A 45 17.11 -1.74 -6.50
N TYR A 46 16.76 -1.34 -5.28
CA TYR A 46 15.80 -2.02 -4.42
C TYR A 46 14.60 -1.12 -4.14
N ASP A 47 13.46 -1.73 -3.88
CA ASP A 47 12.21 -1.05 -3.51
C ASP A 47 12.06 -0.94 -1.99
N LEU A 48 12.81 -1.78 -1.24
CA LEU A 48 12.86 -1.78 0.22
C LEU A 48 14.17 -2.40 0.70
N LEU A 49 14.73 -1.86 1.77
CA LEU A 49 15.82 -2.48 2.52
C LEU A 49 15.32 -2.89 3.90
N ILE A 50 15.71 -4.08 4.35
CA ILE A 50 15.53 -4.57 5.73
C ILE A 50 16.92 -4.82 6.26
N LEU A 51 17.34 -4.09 7.29
CA LEU A 51 18.71 -4.08 7.76
C LEU A 51 18.76 -4.43 9.24
N ASP A 52 19.46 -5.49 9.59
CA ASP A 52 19.88 -5.70 10.98
C ASP A 52 20.91 -4.65 11.36
N ILE A 53 20.75 -4.07 12.54
CA ILE A 53 21.70 -3.09 13.09
C ILE A 53 23.00 -3.79 13.51
N ASN A 54 22.89 -4.97 14.14
CA ASN A 54 24.03 -5.66 14.76
C ASN A 54 24.56 -6.76 13.84
N LEU A 55 25.69 -6.52 13.21
CA LEU A 55 26.33 -7.46 12.29
C LEU A 55 27.75 -7.76 12.75
N PRO A 56 28.28 -8.94 12.45
CA PRO A 56 29.65 -9.30 12.84
C PRO A 56 30.74 -8.44 12.18
N ASP A 57 30.45 -7.81 11.05
CA ASP A 57 31.39 -6.99 10.27
C ASP A 57 31.06 -5.48 10.28
N GLY A 58 30.14 -5.03 11.15
CA GLY A 58 29.80 -3.61 11.29
C GLY A 58 28.36 -3.38 11.70
N SER A 59 27.83 -2.20 11.39
CA SER A 59 26.45 -1.83 11.72
C SER A 59 25.60 -1.57 10.47
N GLY A 60 24.35 -2.06 10.47
CA GLY A 60 23.38 -1.73 9.42
C GLY A 60 23.09 -0.24 9.30
N LEU A 61 23.35 0.54 10.37
CA LEU A 61 23.22 2.00 10.34
C LEU A 61 24.23 2.63 9.38
N GLU A 62 25.45 2.08 9.26
CA GLU A 62 26.43 2.57 8.30
C GLU A 62 25.94 2.44 6.85
N LEU A 63 25.24 1.33 6.54
CA LEU A 63 24.63 1.15 5.22
C LEU A 63 23.47 2.12 5.01
N LEU A 64 22.65 2.35 6.04
CA LEU A 64 21.56 3.32 6.00
C LEU A 64 22.09 4.72 5.66
N GLU A 65 23.10 5.21 6.39
CA GLU A 65 23.72 6.50 6.14
C GLU A 65 24.32 6.62 4.72
N GLN A 66 24.97 5.54 4.26
CA GLN A 66 25.50 5.48 2.90
C GLN A 66 24.39 5.59 1.86
N VAL A 67 23.31 4.84 2.02
CA VAL A 67 22.17 4.82 1.10
C VAL A 67 21.45 6.17 1.10
N ARG A 68 21.27 6.80 2.25
CA ARG A 68 20.59 8.10 2.36
C ARG A 68 21.30 9.24 1.62
N LYS A 69 22.60 9.12 1.33
CA LYS A 69 23.33 10.11 0.51
C LYS A 69 22.82 10.17 -0.94
N THR A 70 22.28 9.07 -1.45
CA THR A 70 21.92 8.95 -2.89
C THR A 70 20.50 8.44 -3.15
N SER A 71 19.81 7.92 -2.13
CA SER A 71 18.52 7.28 -2.29
C SER A 71 17.56 7.53 -1.12
N ARG A 72 16.28 7.59 -1.45
CA ARG A 72 15.17 7.62 -0.48
C ARG A 72 14.39 6.30 -0.44
N VAL A 73 15.03 5.20 -0.83
CA VAL A 73 14.44 3.87 -0.71
C VAL A 73 14.01 3.61 0.74
N PRO A 74 12.79 3.11 1.00
CA PRO A 74 12.37 2.79 2.36
C PRO A 74 13.31 1.80 3.02
N VAL A 75 13.57 2.04 4.33
CA VAL A 75 14.43 1.19 5.16
C VAL A 75 13.69 0.83 6.44
N ILE A 76 13.62 -0.48 6.72
CA ILE A 76 13.18 -1.04 8.00
C ILE A 76 14.41 -1.53 8.74
N LEU A 77 14.63 -1.06 9.95
CA LEU A 77 15.70 -1.56 10.82
C LEU A 77 15.20 -2.72 11.67
N LEU A 78 16.02 -3.75 11.82
CA LEU A 78 15.85 -4.82 12.80
C LEU A 78 16.85 -4.56 13.93
N THR A 79 16.39 -4.53 15.18
CA THR A 79 17.24 -4.24 16.34
C THR A 79 16.99 -5.24 17.46
N ALA A 80 18.05 -5.66 18.15
CA ALA A 80 17.96 -6.51 19.33
C ALA A 80 17.70 -5.70 20.62
N ASN A 81 17.66 -4.38 20.54
CA ASN A 81 17.72 -3.52 21.72
C ASN A 81 16.46 -2.65 21.82
N ASP A 82 15.75 -2.75 22.96
CA ASP A 82 14.58 -1.94 23.29
C ASP A 82 14.96 -0.54 23.82
N LEU A 83 16.27 -0.22 23.83
CA LEU A 83 16.72 1.08 24.33
C LEU A 83 16.21 2.17 23.37
N GLU A 84 15.44 3.11 23.93
CA GLU A 84 14.92 4.29 23.21
C GLU A 84 15.99 4.99 22.37
N MET A 85 17.25 4.97 22.80
CA MET A 85 18.39 5.59 22.11
C MET A 85 18.67 4.98 20.74
N ASP A 86 18.62 3.64 20.57
CA ASP A 86 18.89 3.00 19.26
C ASP A 86 17.77 3.25 18.27
N VAL A 87 16.53 3.31 18.77
CA VAL A 87 15.33 3.65 17.98
C VAL A 87 15.39 5.10 17.51
N VAL A 88 15.72 6.03 18.42
CA VAL A 88 15.86 7.46 18.10
C VAL A 88 17.00 7.66 17.10
N THR A 89 18.16 7.06 17.34
CA THR A 89 19.33 7.17 16.43
C THR A 89 19.01 6.62 15.04
N GLY A 90 18.29 5.49 14.93
CA GLY A 90 17.90 4.90 13.66
C GLY A 90 16.91 5.77 12.88
N LEU A 91 15.93 6.37 13.56
CA LEU A 91 14.95 7.27 12.94
C LEU A 91 15.59 8.61 12.54
N GLU A 92 16.48 9.16 13.37
CA GLU A 92 17.26 10.37 13.04
C GLU A 92 18.22 10.13 11.87
N ALA A 93 18.78 8.91 11.75
CA ALA A 93 19.57 8.50 10.59
C ALA A 93 18.72 8.31 9.31
N GLY A 94 17.40 8.46 9.42
CA GLY A 94 16.49 8.45 8.29
C GLY A 94 15.89 7.09 7.96
N ALA A 95 15.78 6.16 8.92
CA ALA A 95 14.96 4.94 8.74
C ALA A 95 13.48 5.29 8.67
N ASP A 96 12.71 4.52 7.89
CA ASP A 96 11.27 4.71 7.73
C ASP A 96 10.45 3.90 8.74
N ASP A 97 11.03 2.86 9.31
CA ASP A 97 10.43 2.02 10.36
C ASP A 97 11.51 1.22 11.08
N TYR A 98 11.15 0.65 12.24
CA TYR A 98 12.02 -0.28 12.98
C TYR A 98 11.19 -1.41 13.60
N ILE A 99 11.85 -2.54 13.87
CA ILE A 99 11.24 -3.72 14.50
C ILE A 99 12.23 -4.29 15.51
N THR A 100 11.81 -4.39 16.75
CA THR A 100 12.61 -4.99 17.84
C THR A 100 12.54 -6.52 17.80
N LYS A 101 13.69 -7.17 17.98
CA LYS A 101 13.80 -8.63 18.11
C LYS A 101 13.56 -9.02 19.59
N PRO A 102 12.78 -10.09 19.88
CA PRO A 102 12.12 -10.99 18.95
C PRO A 102 10.80 -10.43 18.40
N PHE A 103 10.50 -10.68 17.12
CA PHE A 103 9.30 -10.22 16.46
C PHE A 103 8.53 -11.34 15.74
N SER A 104 7.26 -11.09 15.47
CA SER A 104 6.44 -11.95 14.62
C SER A 104 6.69 -11.70 13.14
N LEU A 105 6.92 -12.75 12.35
CA LEU A 105 7.03 -12.66 10.88
C LEU A 105 5.76 -12.07 10.24
N ALA A 106 4.59 -12.26 10.87
CA ALA A 106 3.34 -11.66 10.41
C ALA A 106 3.36 -10.11 10.55
N ILE A 107 3.89 -9.59 11.67
CA ILE A 107 4.06 -8.15 11.89
C ILE A 107 5.06 -7.58 10.88
N LEU A 108 6.21 -8.24 10.69
CA LEU A 108 7.20 -7.83 9.70
C LEU A 108 6.55 -7.74 8.31
N ARG A 109 5.80 -8.74 7.88
CA ARG A 109 5.10 -8.75 6.59
C ARG A 109 4.13 -7.58 6.43
N VAL A 110 3.36 -7.24 7.46
CA VAL A 110 2.45 -6.08 7.43
C VAL A 110 3.22 -4.78 7.24
N ARG A 111 4.32 -4.58 7.96
CA ARG A 111 5.17 -3.39 7.87
C ARG A 111 5.88 -3.29 6.51
N VAL A 112 6.44 -4.39 6.02
CA VAL A 112 7.03 -4.48 4.67
C VAL A 112 6.02 -4.08 3.59
N ASN A 113 4.81 -4.63 3.65
CA ASN A 113 3.75 -4.28 2.70
C ASN A 113 3.33 -2.80 2.82
N ALA A 114 3.35 -2.22 4.01
CA ALA A 114 3.07 -0.80 4.21
C ALA A 114 4.14 0.08 3.56
N GLN A 115 5.43 -0.25 3.74
CA GLN A 115 6.54 0.50 3.15
C GLN A 115 6.59 0.33 1.63
N LEU A 116 6.37 -0.88 1.12
CA LEU A 116 6.34 -1.13 -0.33
C LEU A 116 5.19 -0.39 -1.03
N ARG A 117 4.05 -0.18 -0.37
CA ARG A 117 2.98 0.69 -0.90
C ARG A 117 3.40 2.16 -0.98
N ARG A 118 4.25 2.63 -0.06
CA ARG A 118 4.79 4.00 -0.08
C ARG A 118 5.89 4.18 -1.11
N SER A 119 6.70 3.15 -1.36
CA SER A 119 7.83 3.18 -2.29
C SER A 119 7.45 2.98 -3.76
N ILE A 120 6.27 2.45 -4.03
CA ILE A 120 5.73 2.59 -5.38
C ILE A 120 5.65 4.10 -5.57
N PRO A 121 6.45 4.72 -6.51
CA PRO A 121 6.18 6.09 -6.88
C PRO A 121 4.70 6.07 -7.18
N VAL A 122 3.92 6.90 -6.49
CA VAL A 122 2.49 6.99 -6.70
C VAL A 122 2.36 7.10 -8.22
N LYS A 123 2.11 5.98 -8.92
CA LYS A 123 1.24 6.01 -10.06
C LYS A 123 0.05 6.66 -9.44
N THR A 124 0.00 7.97 -9.57
CA THR A 124 -1.03 8.79 -9.00
C THR A 124 -2.25 7.91 -8.92
N SER A 125 -2.71 7.56 -7.69
CA SER A 125 -3.99 6.90 -7.51
C SER A 125 -5.11 7.80 -8.07
N CYS A 126 -4.69 8.83 -8.78
CA CYS A 126 -5.45 9.64 -9.68
C CYS A 126 -5.80 8.78 -10.88
N ILE A 127 -6.96 8.18 -10.79
CA ILE A 127 -7.56 7.46 -11.90
C ILE A 127 -8.18 8.50 -12.80
N GLU A 128 -7.60 8.69 -13.99
CA GLU A 128 -8.16 9.55 -15.02
C GLU A 128 -9.06 8.69 -15.93
N ILE A 129 -10.33 9.02 -15.97
CA ILE A 129 -11.33 8.35 -16.82
C ILE A 129 -12.25 9.39 -17.42
N ASP A 130 -12.19 9.55 -18.75
CA ASP A 130 -12.99 10.53 -19.51
C ASP A 130 -12.84 11.94 -18.89
N ARG A 131 -13.86 12.46 -18.28
CA ARG A 131 -13.93 13.79 -17.67
C ARG A 131 -13.60 13.82 -16.17
N PHE A 132 -13.20 12.68 -15.60
CA PHE A 132 -12.96 12.51 -14.15
C PHE A 132 -11.49 12.34 -13.84
N GLN A 133 -11.09 12.92 -12.68
CA GLN A 133 -9.82 12.69 -12.02
C GLN A 133 -10.12 12.34 -10.57
N PHE A 134 -9.75 11.12 -10.16
CA PHE A 134 -10.00 10.60 -8.82
C PHE A 134 -8.69 10.26 -8.13
N ASP A 135 -8.24 11.11 -7.21
CA ASP A 135 -7.11 10.82 -6.33
C ASP A 135 -7.62 10.36 -4.96
N PHE A 136 -7.64 9.04 -4.79
CA PHE A 136 -8.13 8.40 -3.56
C PHE A 136 -7.16 8.51 -2.39
N ASP A 137 -5.88 8.82 -2.61
CA ASP A 137 -4.89 8.97 -1.55
C ASP A 137 -4.89 10.39 -1.01
N ARG A 138 -5.05 11.38 -1.89
CA ARG A 138 -5.22 12.78 -1.49
C ARG A 138 -6.66 13.15 -1.15
N MET A 139 -7.61 12.24 -1.43
CA MET A 139 -9.06 12.49 -1.33
C MET A 139 -9.52 13.68 -2.19
N GLU A 140 -8.90 13.84 -3.35
CA GLU A 140 -9.23 14.87 -4.31
C GLU A 140 -9.99 14.26 -5.49
N PHE A 141 -11.19 14.78 -5.75
CA PHE A 141 -12.08 14.26 -6.79
C PHE A 141 -12.51 15.43 -7.68
N HIS A 142 -12.33 15.26 -9.00
CA HIS A 142 -12.67 16.30 -9.97
C HIS A 142 -13.52 15.73 -11.10
N LYS A 143 -14.45 16.54 -11.59
CA LYS A 143 -15.24 16.34 -12.80
C LYS A 143 -15.11 17.59 -13.66
N ASP A 144 -14.66 17.47 -14.91
CA ASP A 144 -14.38 18.61 -15.80
C ASP A 144 -13.46 19.69 -15.19
N GLY A 145 -12.48 19.24 -14.38
CA GLY A 145 -11.57 20.15 -13.66
C GLY A 145 -12.18 20.84 -12.43
N GLN A 146 -13.48 20.64 -12.15
CA GLN A 146 -14.14 21.16 -10.94
C GLN A 146 -14.07 20.15 -9.81
N SER A 147 -13.68 20.61 -8.62
CA SER A 147 -13.64 19.77 -7.41
C SER A 147 -15.04 19.34 -6.99
N MET A 148 -15.17 18.07 -6.59
CA MET A 148 -16.40 17.53 -5.99
C MET A 148 -16.12 16.86 -4.65
N GLU A 149 -17.00 17.08 -3.70
CA GLU A 149 -16.90 16.47 -2.38
C GLU A 149 -17.63 15.13 -2.35
N LEU A 150 -16.94 14.10 -1.87
CA LEU A 150 -17.50 12.76 -1.66
C LEU A 150 -17.42 12.37 -0.19
N SER A 151 -18.52 11.83 0.36
CA SER A 151 -18.49 11.21 1.69
C SER A 151 -17.62 9.96 1.70
N LYS A 152 -17.15 9.52 2.89
CA LYS A 152 -16.32 8.31 3.02
C LYS A 152 -16.94 7.07 2.36
N THR A 153 -18.26 6.91 2.47
CA THR A 153 -19.00 5.79 1.88
C THR A 153 -19.08 5.89 0.35
N GLU A 154 -19.30 7.11 -0.18
CA GLU A 154 -19.29 7.37 -1.61
C GLU A 154 -17.89 7.15 -2.22
N GLN A 155 -16.82 7.54 -1.51
CA GLN A 155 -15.44 7.30 -1.92
C GLN A 155 -15.12 5.80 -2.00
N LYS A 156 -15.49 5.02 -0.95
CA LYS A 156 -15.31 3.56 -0.94
C LYS A 156 -16.06 2.91 -2.12
N LEU A 157 -17.32 3.28 -2.34
CA LEU A 157 -18.12 2.76 -3.44
C LEU A 157 -17.52 3.11 -4.81
N LEU A 158 -17.14 4.37 -5.02
CA LEU A 158 -16.53 4.84 -6.25
C LEU A 158 -15.23 4.09 -6.54
N ARG A 159 -14.34 3.97 -5.55
CA ARG A 159 -13.07 3.26 -5.68
C ARG A 159 -13.28 1.82 -6.14
N ILE A 160 -14.17 1.07 -5.44
CA ILE A 160 -14.45 -0.33 -5.78
C ILE A 160 -14.96 -0.46 -7.21
N LEU A 161 -15.86 0.42 -7.64
CA LEU A 161 -16.46 0.36 -8.98
C LEU A 161 -15.43 0.72 -10.07
N VAL A 162 -14.62 1.74 -9.85
CA VAL A 162 -13.64 2.22 -10.83
C VAL A 162 -12.45 1.28 -10.96
N GLU A 163 -11.99 0.67 -9.86
CA GLU A 163 -10.95 -0.37 -9.88
C GLU A 163 -11.42 -1.65 -10.60
N ASN A 164 -12.73 -1.91 -10.61
CA ASN A 164 -13.37 -3.05 -11.30
C ASN A 164 -14.20 -2.61 -12.52
N ARG A 165 -13.78 -1.54 -13.20
CA ARG A 165 -14.52 -1.01 -14.34
C ARG A 165 -14.76 -2.08 -15.42
N GLY A 166 -15.93 -2.04 -16.02
CA GLY A 166 -16.37 -3.02 -17.01
C GLY A 166 -16.87 -4.34 -16.40
N GLN A 167 -16.71 -4.55 -15.10
CA GLN A 167 -17.24 -5.72 -14.39
C GLN A 167 -18.51 -5.35 -13.61
N THR A 168 -19.45 -6.27 -13.55
CA THR A 168 -20.64 -6.11 -12.72
C THR A 168 -20.37 -6.70 -11.35
N LEU A 169 -20.49 -5.87 -10.30
CA LEU A 169 -20.35 -6.29 -8.92
C LEU A 169 -21.73 -6.49 -8.30
N SER A 170 -21.91 -7.63 -7.62
CA SER A 170 -23.18 -7.92 -6.95
C SER A 170 -23.41 -7.00 -5.76
N ARG A 171 -24.69 -6.80 -5.39
CA ARG A 171 -25.08 -5.98 -4.25
C ARG A 171 -24.43 -6.45 -2.94
N GLY A 172 -24.42 -7.77 -2.68
CA GLY A 172 -23.78 -8.37 -1.51
C GLY A 172 -22.27 -8.04 -1.44
N VAL A 173 -21.54 -8.25 -2.54
CA VAL A 173 -20.10 -7.94 -2.61
C VAL A 173 -19.82 -6.45 -2.33
N LEU A 174 -20.68 -5.56 -2.83
CA LEU A 174 -20.53 -4.12 -2.58
C LEU A 174 -20.82 -3.77 -1.12
N VAL A 175 -21.90 -4.31 -0.54
CA VAL A 175 -22.23 -4.11 0.87
C VAL A 175 -21.09 -4.60 1.76
N ASP A 176 -20.63 -5.82 1.57
CA ASP A 176 -19.55 -6.41 2.35
C ASP A 176 -18.25 -5.56 2.31
N ARG A 177 -17.86 -5.08 1.11
CA ARG A 177 -16.63 -4.31 0.94
C ARG A 177 -16.71 -2.88 1.47
N ILE A 178 -17.88 -2.26 1.46
CA ILE A 178 -18.07 -0.86 1.88
C ILE A 178 -18.19 -0.77 3.40
N TRP A 179 -18.86 -1.71 4.05
CA TRP A 179 -19.22 -1.68 5.46
C TRP A 179 -18.55 -2.76 6.33
N THR A 180 -17.37 -3.25 5.96
CA THR A 180 -16.60 -4.32 6.65
C THR A 180 -16.20 -3.96 8.10
N ASP A 181 -16.27 -2.70 8.52
CA ASP A 181 -15.80 -2.23 9.82
C ASP A 181 -16.88 -2.31 10.93
N GLY A 182 -17.52 -3.48 11.11
CA GLY A 182 -18.22 -3.80 12.36
C GLY A 182 -19.63 -3.21 12.53
N ALA A 183 -20.27 -2.75 11.48
CA ALA A 183 -21.70 -2.38 11.57
C ALA A 183 -22.54 -3.65 11.46
N GLU A 184 -23.03 -4.13 12.61
CA GLU A 184 -24.13 -5.09 12.65
C GLU A 184 -25.30 -4.55 11.81
N TYR A 185 -25.66 -5.29 10.75
CA TYR A 185 -26.81 -5.03 9.86
C TYR A 185 -26.76 -3.70 9.08
N VAL A 186 -26.08 -3.71 7.94
CA VAL A 186 -26.28 -2.65 6.95
C VAL A 186 -27.43 -3.06 6.02
N ASP A 187 -28.52 -2.28 6.05
CA ASP A 187 -29.67 -2.45 5.17
C ASP A 187 -29.24 -2.29 3.69
N GLU A 188 -29.69 -3.19 2.82
CA GLU A 188 -29.49 -3.09 1.36
C GLU A 188 -29.96 -1.74 0.77
N ASN A 189 -30.85 -1.06 1.46
CA ASN A 189 -31.28 0.30 1.11
C ASN A 189 -30.16 1.31 1.20
N ALA A 190 -29.20 1.16 2.14
CA ALA A 190 -28.06 2.06 2.28
C ALA A 190 -27.20 2.11 1.01
N LEU A 191 -26.98 0.96 0.36
CA LEU A 191 -26.27 0.91 -0.92
C LEU A 191 -27.04 1.68 -2.01
N SER A 192 -28.34 1.49 -2.11
CA SER A 192 -29.17 2.18 -3.13
C SER A 192 -29.17 3.69 -2.93
N VAL A 193 -29.20 4.16 -1.68
CA VAL A 193 -29.11 5.58 -1.33
C VAL A 193 -27.71 6.13 -1.68
N THR A 194 -26.65 5.39 -1.37
CA THR A 194 -25.28 5.78 -1.71
C THR A 194 -25.08 5.86 -3.22
N VAL A 195 -25.58 4.89 -3.98
CA VAL A 195 -25.56 4.91 -5.45
C VAL A 195 -26.30 6.13 -6.00
N LYS A 196 -27.50 6.43 -5.47
CA LYS A 196 -28.28 7.63 -5.89
C LYS A 196 -27.51 8.92 -5.64
N ARG A 197 -26.91 9.08 -4.46
CA ARG A 197 -26.10 10.25 -4.09
C ARG A 197 -24.85 10.37 -4.98
N LEU A 198 -24.17 9.27 -5.23
CA LEU A 198 -22.98 9.26 -6.07
C LEU A 198 -23.35 9.62 -7.53
N ARG A 199 -24.44 9.10 -8.06
CA ARG A 199 -24.98 9.47 -9.39
C ARG A 199 -25.27 10.97 -9.50
N SER A 200 -25.87 11.57 -8.47
CA SER A 200 -26.17 13.01 -8.50
C SER A 200 -24.93 13.89 -8.63
N LYS A 201 -23.75 13.37 -8.28
CA LYS A 201 -22.48 14.07 -8.40
C LYS A 201 -21.73 13.74 -9.69
N LEU A 202 -21.80 12.48 -10.13
CA LEU A 202 -21.05 12.01 -11.30
C LEU A 202 -21.78 12.23 -12.61
N GLU A 203 -23.08 11.99 -12.65
CA GLU A 203 -23.87 11.98 -13.89
C GLU A 203 -24.43 13.36 -14.20
N ASP A 204 -24.54 13.68 -15.47
CA ASP A 204 -25.26 14.89 -15.90
C ASP A 204 -26.79 14.67 -15.81
N THR A 205 -27.23 13.44 -16.03
CA THR A 205 -28.64 13.02 -15.86
C THR A 205 -28.70 11.77 -14.99
N PRO A 206 -28.85 11.91 -13.64
CA PRO A 206 -28.82 10.79 -12.70
C PRO A 206 -29.86 9.68 -12.96
N SER A 207 -30.99 10.02 -13.63
CA SER A 207 -32.03 9.07 -14.05
C SER A 207 -31.65 8.24 -15.27
N SER A 208 -30.69 8.70 -16.07
CA SER A 208 -30.13 8.00 -17.23
C SER A 208 -28.61 7.91 -17.14
N PRO A 209 -28.08 7.14 -16.16
CA PRO A 209 -26.66 7.14 -15.83
C PRO A 209 -25.81 6.56 -16.96
N GLN A 210 -24.71 7.25 -17.28
CA GLN A 210 -23.75 6.84 -18.31
C GLN A 210 -22.58 6.05 -17.72
N TYR A 211 -22.14 6.42 -16.52
CA TYR A 211 -20.96 5.84 -15.86
C TYR A 211 -21.33 4.77 -14.84
N LEU A 212 -22.19 5.09 -13.87
CA LEU A 212 -22.60 4.16 -12.82
C LEU A 212 -23.92 3.48 -13.19
N LYS A 213 -23.86 2.35 -13.90
CA LYS A 213 -25.04 1.64 -14.40
C LYS A 213 -25.56 0.60 -13.42
N THR A 214 -26.89 0.42 -13.41
CA THR A 214 -27.55 -0.71 -12.74
C THR A 214 -27.63 -1.88 -13.70
N VAL A 215 -27.20 -3.05 -13.22
CA VAL A 215 -27.48 -4.33 -13.88
C VAL A 215 -28.59 -4.99 -13.08
N TYR A 216 -29.80 -4.96 -13.61
CA TYR A 216 -31.00 -5.42 -12.94
C TYR A 216 -30.87 -6.87 -12.45
N GLY A 217 -31.28 -7.12 -11.22
CA GLY A 217 -31.20 -8.43 -10.57
C GLY A 217 -29.79 -8.86 -10.11
N ILE A 218 -28.72 -8.08 -10.45
CA ILE A 218 -27.34 -8.44 -10.13
C ILE A 218 -26.70 -7.37 -9.23
N GLY A 219 -26.58 -6.12 -9.70
CA GLY A 219 -25.86 -5.10 -8.95
C GLY A 219 -25.51 -3.88 -9.78
N TYR A 220 -24.27 -3.42 -9.68
CA TYR A 220 -23.80 -2.18 -10.30
C TYR A 220 -22.50 -2.39 -11.05
N THR A 221 -22.27 -1.57 -12.08
CA THR A 221 -21.02 -1.54 -12.86
C THR A 221 -20.62 -0.11 -13.17
N TRP A 222 -19.31 0.15 -13.21
CA TRP A 222 -18.77 1.33 -13.87
C TRP A 222 -18.65 1.02 -15.36
N ALA A 223 -19.38 1.74 -16.17
CA ALA A 223 -19.30 1.59 -17.63
C ALA A 223 -17.94 2.07 -18.12
N VAL A 224 -17.27 1.25 -18.93
CA VAL A 224 -16.01 1.62 -19.58
C VAL A 224 -16.32 2.60 -20.70
N LYS A 225 -15.69 3.76 -20.65
CA LYS A 225 -15.61 4.69 -21.77
C LYS A 225 -14.15 4.97 -22.07
#